data_90c61753f6ec2d74157d784c8e6fc516
#
_entry.id   90c61753f6ec2d74157d784c8e6fc516
#
_cell.length_a   1.000
_cell.length_b   1.000
_cell.length_c   1.000
_cell.angle_alpha   90.00
_cell.angle_beta   90.00
_cell.angle_gamma   90.00
#
_symmetry.space_group_name_H-M   'P 1'
#
loop_
_entity.id
_entity.type
_entity.pdbx_description
1 polymer ?
#
loop_
_entity_poly.entity_id
_entity_poly.type
_entity_poly.pdbx_seq_one_letter_code
_entity_poly.pdbx_strand_id
1 'polypeptide(L)'
;MDISMPGRGGIDAIEHIREFDANARVLVFTMHTGAAYALHAFRAGAKGYVTKSSPPDLLVRAVRDIAEGRLAICPEISEALAFDRVQEEKTGLHGLSPREFEIFRMIIAAKSTDEIASALNLSRKTVANYHYAIKSKLGVDSDIELLYLALRQGLVEPVSPGADAGK
;
A
#
# COMPACT_ATOMS: atom_id res chain seq x y z
N MET A 1 6.25 -11.56 1.14
CA MET A 1 5.08 -11.03 1.92
C MET A 1 4.07 -10.44 0.95
N ASP A 2 2.80 -10.81 1.03
CA ASP A 2 1.74 -10.12 0.28
C ASP A 2 1.25 -8.89 1.05
N ILE A 3 0.86 -7.84 0.32
CA ILE A 3 0.26 -6.64 0.92
C ILE A 3 -1.23 -6.87 1.24
N SER A 4 -1.92 -7.64 0.40
CA SER A 4 -3.36 -7.91 0.51
C SER A 4 -3.66 -9.13 1.39
N MET A 5 -3.28 -9.06 2.65
CA MET A 5 -3.60 -10.12 3.61
C MET A 5 -4.83 -9.76 4.46
N PRO A 6 -5.69 -10.73 4.82
CA PRO A 6 -6.77 -10.51 5.78
C PRO A 6 -6.24 -10.06 7.14
N GLY A 7 -6.96 -9.15 7.81
CA GLY A 7 -6.57 -8.61 9.11
C GLY A 7 -5.58 -7.46 8.99
N ARG A 8 -4.44 -7.56 9.64
CA ARG A 8 -3.35 -6.57 9.50
C ARG A 8 -2.79 -6.62 8.09
N GLY A 9 -2.74 -5.49 7.42
CA GLY A 9 -2.17 -5.39 6.08
C GLY A 9 -0.67 -5.70 6.04
N GLY A 10 -0.17 -6.09 4.86
CA GLY A 10 1.24 -6.43 4.71
C GLY A 10 2.21 -5.30 5.02
N ILE A 11 1.81 -4.04 4.81
CA ILE A 11 2.66 -2.87 5.13
C ILE A 11 2.83 -2.72 6.64
N ASP A 12 1.75 -2.83 7.42
CA ASP A 12 1.79 -2.84 8.89
C ASP A 12 2.61 -4.04 9.43
N ALA A 13 2.49 -5.20 8.79
CA ALA A 13 3.28 -6.37 9.14
C ALA A 13 4.80 -6.18 8.91
N ILE A 14 5.19 -5.44 7.87
CA ILE A 14 6.60 -5.11 7.62
C ILE A 14 7.17 -4.26 8.76
N GLU A 15 6.44 -3.23 9.20
CA GLU A 15 6.86 -2.40 10.34
C GLU A 15 7.05 -3.25 11.60
N HIS A 16 6.08 -4.10 11.93
CA HIS A 16 6.18 -4.98 13.10
C HIS A 16 7.35 -5.97 13.03
N ILE A 17 7.60 -6.56 11.87
CA ILE A 17 8.78 -7.43 11.70
C ILE A 17 10.05 -6.66 11.97
N ARG A 18 10.14 -5.41 11.52
CA ARG A 18 11.32 -4.57 11.71
C ARG A 18 11.49 -4.08 13.16
N GLU A 19 10.39 -3.93 13.89
CA GLU A 19 10.45 -3.67 15.35
C GLU A 19 11.05 -4.86 16.10
N PHE A 20 10.76 -6.09 15.69
CA PHE A 20 11.30 -7.32 16.27
C PHE A 20 12.73 -7.60 15.83
N ASP A 21 13.01 -7.42 14.54
CA ASP A 21 14.33 -7.65 13.95
C ASP A 21 14.63 -6.53 12.93
N ALA A 22 15.44 -5.58 13.34
CA ALA A 22 15.87 -4.47 12.49
C ALA A 22 16.67 -4.92 11.25
N ASN A 23 17.21 -6.14 11.25
CA ASN A 23 17.96 -6.72 10.13
C ASN A 23 17.07 -7.59 9.22
N ALA A 24 15.79 -7.75 9.53
CA ALA A 24 14.87 -8.52 8.71
C ALA A 24 14.86 -8.00 7.27
N ARG A 25 14.93 -8.93 6.31
CA ARG A 25 14.95 -8.66 4.87
C ARG A 25 13.62 -9.08 4.27
N VAL A 26 12.71 -8.13 4.14
CA VAL A 26 11.35 -8.40 3.65
C VAL A 26 11.27 -8.11 2.16
N LEU A 27 10.85 -9.12 1.38
CA LEU A 27 10.45 -8.99 -0.03
C LEU A 27 8.93 -8.94 -0.11
N VAL A 28 8.39 -7.88 -0.68
CA VAL A 28 6.98 -7.79 -1.04
C VAL A 28 6.74 -8.56 -2.35
N PHE A 29 5.68 -9.39 -2.37
CA PHE A 29 5.23 -10.13 -3.55
C PHE A 29 3.71 -10.02 -3.62
N THR A 30 3.20 -9.20 -4.52
CA THR A 30 1.81 -8.75 -4.49
C THR A 30 1.24 -8.50 -5.90
N MET A 31 -0.08 -8.41 -6.02
CA MET A 31 -0.75 -7.99 -7.25
C MET A 31 -0.73 -6.48 -7.49
N HIS A 32 -0.39 -5.69 -6.47
CA HIS A 32 -0.41 -4.23 -6.59
C HIS A 32 0.79 -3.72 -7.39
N THR A 33 0.51 -2.94 -8.43
CA THR A 33 1.51 -2.35 -9.35
C THR A 33 1.68 -0.84 -9.15
N GLY A 34 0.88 -0.22 -8.28
CA GLY A 34 0.92 1.22 -8.03
C GLY A 34 2.18 1.66 -7.26
N ALA A 35 2.80 2.77 -7.70
CA ALA A 35 3.97 3.37 -7.06
C ALA A 35 3.76 3.67 -5.57
N ALA A 36 2.56 4.15 -5.18
CA ALA A 36 2.22 4.44 -3.79
C ALA A 36 2.38 3.22 -2.86
N TYR A 37 1.96 2.04 -3.32
CA TYR A 37 2.14 0.80 -2.54
C TYR A 37 3.61 0.46 -2.33
N ALA A 38 4.40 0.55 -3.39
CA ALA A 38 5.83 0.28 -3.33
C ALA A 38 6.55 1.27 -2.40
N LEU A 39 6.23 2.57 -2.53
CA LEU A 39 6.80 3.62 -1.69
C LEU A 39 6.53 3.37 -0.21
N HIS A 40 5.27 3.08 0.16
CA HIS A 40 4.91 2.81 1.55
C HIS A 40 5.51 1.52 2.07
N ALA A 41 5.62 0.46 1.23
CA ALA A 41 6.33 -0.76 1.60
C ALA A 41 7.82 -0.52 1.89
N PHE A 42 8.51 0.28 1.05
CA PHE A 42 9.91 0.65 1.31
C PHE A 42 10.07 1.53 2.55
N ARG A 43 9.15 2.46 2.80
CA ARG A 43 9.14 3.28 4.04
C ARG A 43 8.92 2.43 5.29
N ALA A 44 8.08 1.40 5.21
CA ALA A 44 7.90 0.43 6.27
C ALA A 44 9.15 -0.46 6.47
N GLY A 45 10.08 -0.46 5.51
CA GLY A 45 11.37 -1.13 5.62
C GLY A 45 11.53 -2.37 4.75
N ALA A 46 10.66 -2.60 3.76
CA ALA A 46 10.88 -3.63 2.75
C ALA A 46 12.22 -3.44 2.04
N LYS A 47 12.85 -4.54 1.64
CA LYS A 47 14.11 -4.56 0.89
C LYS A 47 13.91 -4.96 -0.57
N GLY A 48 12.69 -5.34 -0.94
CA GLY A 48 12.35 -5.63 -2.32
C GLY A 48 10.85 -5.57 -2.57
N TYR A 49 10.51 -5.36 -3.85
CA TYR A 49 9.13 -5.31 -4.32
C TYR A 49 9.04 -5.97 -5.70
N VAL A 50 8.25 -7.04 -5.80
CA VAL A 50 8.01 -7.80 -7.02
C VAL A 50 6.52 -8.02 -7.17
N THR A 51 5.98 -7.80 -8.36
CA THR A 51 4.56 -8.05 -8.65
C THR A 51 4.34 -9.53 -8.97
N LYS A 52 3.14 -10.04 -8.70
CA LYS A 52 2.76 -11.44 -9.04
C LYS A 52 2.61 -11.65 -10.55
N SER A 53 2.54 -10.56 -11.33
CA SER A 53 2.60 -10.56 -12.80
C SER A 53 4.02 -10.73 -13.35
N SER A 54 5.04 -10.52 -12.52
CA SER A 54 6.44 -10.65 -12.93
C SER A 54 6.80 -12.11 -13.27
N PRO A 55 7.70 -12.34 -14.25
CA PRO A 55 8.23 -13.67 -14.51
C PRO A 55 8.83 -14.33 -13.27
N PRO A 56 8.66 -15.65 -13.07
CA PRO A 56 9.15 -16.37 -11.88
C PRO A 56 10.64 -16.17 -11.59
N ASP A 57 11.46 -16.05 -12.64
CA ASP A 57 12.90 -15.85 -12.52
C ASP A 57 13.24 -14.52 -11.83
N LEU A 58 12.42 -13.49 -12.00
CA LEU A 58 12.58 -12.21 -11.29
C LEU A 58 12.39 -12.36 -9.80
N LEU A 59 11.41 -13.16 -9.37
CA LEU A 59 11.19 -13.43 -7.95
C LEU A 59 12.40 -14.17 -7.34
N VAL A 60 12.90 -15.20 -8.01
CA VAL A 60 14.08 -15.96 -7.54
C VAL A 60 15.30 -15.05 -7.43
N ARG A 61 15.52 -14.20 -8.44
CA ARG A 61 16.62 -13.22 -8.44
C ARG A 61 16.47 -12.22 -7.31
N ALA A 62 15.27 -11.66 -7.12
CA ALA A 62 14.98 -10.71 -6.06
C ALA A 62 15.24 -11.30 -4.66
N VAL A 63 14.88 -12.57 -4.43
CA VAL A 63 15.17 -13.27 -3.17
C VAL A 63 16.67 -13.35 -2.92
N ARG A 64 17.47 -13.68 -3.93
CA ARG A 64 18.94 -13.74 -3.82
C ARG A 64 19.53 -12.35 -3.55
N ASP A 65 19.06 -11.34 -4.28
CA ASP A 65 19.55 -9.96 -4.11
C ASP A 65 19.32 -9.44 -2.71
N ILE A 66 18.11 -9.61 -2.16
CA ILE A 66 17.84 -9.16 -0.77
C ILE A 66 18.58 -10.00 0.26
N ALA A 67 18.81 -11.31 -0.02
CA ALA A 67 19.62 -12.17 0.85
C ALA A 67 21.08 -11.72 0.92
N GLU A 68 21.57 -11.05 -0.12
CA GLU A 68 22.90 -10.44 -0.18
C GLU A 68 22.91 -8.96 0.27
N GLY A 69 21.76 -8.44 0.73
CA GLY A 69 21.63 -7.06 1.22
C GLY A 69 21.39 -6.02 0.13
N ARG A 70 21.21 -6.41 -1.12
CA ARG A 70 20.85 -5.52 -2.22
C ARG A 70 19.35 -5.21 -2.20
N LEU A 71 18.96 -4.07 -2.77
CA LEU A 71 17.56 -3.77 -3.06
C LEU A 71 17.12 -4.52 -4.32
N ALA A 72 15.87 -5.01 -4.32
CA ALA A 72 15.29 -5.69 -5.46
C ALA A 72 13.94 -5.06 -5.84
N ILE A 73 13.85 -4.49 -7.02
CA ILE A 73 12.64 -3.86 -7.55
C ILE A 73 12.40 -4.41 -8.96
N CYS A 74 11.20 -4.90 -9.26
CA CYS A 74 10.87 -5.30 -10.61
C CYS A 74 10.77 -4.08 -11.55
N PRO A 75 11.05 -4.22 -12.86
CA PRO A 75 11.11 -3.10 -13.80
C PRO A 75 9.83 -2.26 -13.81
N GLU A 76 8.67 -2.89 -13.82
CA GLU A 76 7.35 -2.25 -13.79
C GLU A 76 7.22 -1.25 -12.63
N ILE A 77 7.63 -1.64 -11.44
CA ILE A 77 7.57 -0.77 -10.25
C ILE A 77 8.65 0.30 -10.29
N SER A 78 9.82 -0.02 -10.83
CA SER A 78 10.89 0.97 -11.00
C SER A 78 10.46 2.11 -11.92
N GLU A 79 9.79 1.79 -13.03
CA GLU A 79 9.21 2.77 -13.96
C GLU A 79 8.08 3.57 -13.30
N ALA A 80 7.17 2.90 -12.59
CA ALA A 80 6.09 3.57 -11.87
C ALA A 80 6.60 4.56 -10.83
N LEU A 81 7.64 4.21 -10.05
CA LEU A 81 8.26 5.10 -9.07
C LEU A 81 9.00 6.27 -9.74
N ALA A 82 9.64 6.05 -10.90
CA ALA A 82 10.29 7.12 -11.65
C ALA A 82 9.28 8.12 -12.20
N PHE A 83 8.16 7.64 -12.74
CA PHE A 83 7.06 8.48 -13.24
C PHE A 83 6.37 9.26 -12.11
N ASP A 84 6.15 8.62 -10.98
CA ASP A 84 5.53 9.23 -9.81
C ASP A 84 6.35 10.40 -9.24
N ARG A 85 7.69 10.29 -9.22
CA ARG A 85 8.58 11.39 -8.85
C ARG A 85 8.43 12.64 -9.71
N VAL A 86 8.12 12.49 -10.99
CA VAL A 86 7.89 13.60 -11.91
C VAL A 86 6.55 14.30 -11.63
N GLN A 87 5.60 13.59 -11.00
CA GLN A 87 4.27 14.09 -10.63
C GLN A 87 4.14 14.50 -9.16
N GLU A 88 5.21 14.47 -8.40
CA GLU A 88 5.27 14.61 -6.93
C GLU A 88 4.59 15.86 -6.35
N GLU A 89 4.38 16.90 -7.16
CA GLU A 89 3.74 18.15 -6.72
C GLU A 89 2.20 18.06 -6.54
N LYS A 90 1.55 16.95 -6.88
CA LYS A 90 0.07 16.92 -6.99
C LYS A 90 -0.65 15.92 -6.09
N THR A 91 0.04 15.02 -5.42
CA THR A 91 -0.63 13.95 -4.67
C THR A 91 -0.08 13.81 -3.26
N GLY A 92 -0.81 14.29 -2.29
CA GLY A 92 -0.44 14.24 -0.87
C GLY A 92 -0.25 12.83 -0.26
N LEU A 93 -0.43 11.74 -1.04
CA LEU A 93 -0.26 10.36 -0.56
C LEU A 93 1.12 10.07 0.00
N HIS A 94 2.16 10.69 -0.55
CA HIS A 94 3.53 10.61 -0.03
C HIS A 94 3.68 11.17 1.39
N GLY A 95 2.75 12.04 1.82
CA GLY A 95 2.73 12.62 3.17
C GLY A 95 2.16 11.69 4.24
N LEU A 96 1.53 10.58 3.86
CA LEU A 96 1.00 9.61 4.79
C LEU A 96 2.12 8.75 5.37
N SER A 97 2.05 8.45 6.67
CA SER A 97 2.86 7.37 7.26
C SER A 97 2.37 6.00 6.76
N PRO A 98 3.16 4.92 6.87
CA PRO A 98 2.72 3.58 6.52
C PRO A 98 1.40 3.19 7.21
N ARG A 99 1.23 3.56 8.47
CA ARG A 99 0.00 3.30 9.24
C ARG A 99 -1.19 4.10 8.71
N GLU A 100 -1.02 5.37 8.39
CA GLU A 100 -2.06 6.19 7.79
C GLU A 100 -2.44 5.69 6.41
N PHE A 101 -1.48 5.25 5.61
CA PHE A 101 -1.73 4.66 4.30
C PHE A 101 -2.53 3.36 4.39
N GLU A 102 -2.24 2.51 5.37
CA GLU A 102 -3.01 1.28 5.60
C GLU A 102 -4.46 1.57 5.96
N ILE A 103 -4.70 2.53 6.86
CA ILE A 103 -6.05 2.97 7.22
C ILE A 103 -6.76 3.61 6.02
N PHE A 104 -6.07 4.46 5.25
CA PHE A 104 -6.59 5.04 4.02
C PHE A 104 -7.05 3.96 3.03
N ARG A 105 -6.24 2.92 2.81
CA ARG A 105 -6.63 1.77 1.98
C ARG A 105 -7.92 1.10 2.44
N MET A 106 -8.08 0.93 3.75
CA MET A 106 -9.29 0.31 4.29
C MET A 106 -10.52 1.21 4.14
N ILE A 107 -10.36 2.54 4.26
CA ILE A 107 -11.42 3.51 4.02
C ILE A 107 -11.89 3.46 2.57
N ILE A 108 -10.98 3.51 1.59
CA ILE A 108 -11.33 3.46 0.16
C ILE A 108 -11.88 2.10 -0.27
N ALA A 109 -11.58 1.03 0.49
CA ALA A 109 -12.21 -0.28 0.35
C ALA A 109 -13.58 -0.39 1.05
N ALA A 110 -14.17 0.75 1.44
CA ALA A 110 -15.46 0.87 2.11
C ALA A 110 -15.56 0.08 3.43
N LYS A 111 -14.45 -0.14 4.13
CA LYS A 111 -14.45 -0.74 5.47
C LYS A 111 -15.01 0.24 6.49
N SER A 112 -15.90 -0.24 7.33
CA SER A 112 -16.44 0.53 8.45
C SER A 112 -15.36 0.81 9.51
N THR A 113 -15.55 1.85 10.32
CA THR A 113 -14.68 2.17 11.46
C THR A 113 -14.47 0.98 12.39
N ASP A 114 -15.50 0.14 12.58
CA ASP A 114 -15.44 -1.05 13.44
C ASP A 114 -14.57 -2.15 12.83
N GLU A 115 -14.71 -2.39 11.53
CA GLU A 115 -13.87 -3.35 10.81
C GLU A 115 -12.40 -2.92 10.84
N ILE A 116 -12.12 -1.62 10.63
CA ILE A 116 -10.77 -1.07 10.69
C ILE A 116 -10.20 -1.21 12.10
N ALA A 117 -10.97 -0.81 13.11
CA ALA A 117 -10.57 -0.90 14.52
C ALA A 117 -10.24 -2.34 14.92
N SER A 118 -11.10 -3.29 14.53
CA SER A 118 -10.90 -4.72 14.79
C SER A 118 -9.66 -5.27 14.05
N ALA A 119 -9.54 -5.01 12.75
CA ALA A 119 -8.45 -5.52 11.93
C ALA A 119 -7.07 -5.03 12.40
N LEU A 120 -7.00 -3.77 12.87
CA LEU A 120 -5.76 -3.12 13.26
C LEU A 120 -5.50 -3.11 14.77
N ASN A 121 -6.41 -3.71 15.56
CA ASN A 121 -6.37 -3.72 17.03
C ASN A 121 -6.28 -2.30 17.62
N LEU A 122 -7.13 -1.41 17.12
CA LEU A 122 -7.24 -0.02 17.54
C LEU A 122 -8.61 0.25 18.19
N SER A 123 -8.71 1.36 18.93
CA SER A 123 -10.01 1.87 19.34
C SER A 123 -10.71 2.58 18.17
N ARG A 124 -12.05 2.60 18.18
CA ARG A 124 -12.85 3.38 17.21
C ARG A 124 -12.45 4.85 17.19
N LYS A 125 -12.17 5.41 18.36
CA LYS A 125 -11.72 6.81 18.52
C LYS A 125 -10.37 7.03 17.82
N THR A 126 -9.46 6.07 17.94
CA THR A 126 -8.15 6.13 17.27
C THR A 126 -8.31 6.11 15.75
N VAL A 127 -9.18 5.23 15.23
CA VAL A 127 -9.47 5.17 13.78
C VAL A 127 -10.08 6.48 13.29
N ALA A 128 -11.04 7.06 14.03
CA ALA A 128 -11.63 8.36 13.68
C ALA A 128 -10.59 9.49 13.66
N ASN A 129 -9.64 9.50 14.60
CA ASN A 129 -8.54 10.46 14.60
C ASN A 129 -7.62 10.31 13.38
N TYR A 130 -7.29 9.07 13.01
CA TYR A 130 -6.53 8.80 11.78
C TYR A 130 -7.29 9.24 10.53
N HIS A 131 -8.59 8.95 10.45
CA HIS A 131 -9.43 9.36 9.33
C HIS A 131 -9.41 10.89 9.14
N TYR A 132 -9.58 11.64 10.23
CA TYR A 132 -9.47 13.08 10.20
C TYR A 132 -8.07 13.56 9.76
N ALA A 133 -7.01 12.99 10.35
CA ALA A 133 -5.63 13.35 10.04
C ALA A 133 -5.28 13.06 8.57
N ILE A 134 -5.75 11.94 8.03
CA ILE A 134 -5.56 11.56 6.62
C ILE A 134 -6.22 12.60 5.71
N LYS A 135 -7.49 12.94 5.94
CA LYS A 135 -8.19 13.96 5.15
C LYS A 135 -7.48 15.31 5.20
N SER A 136 -7.06 15.74 6.39
CA SER A 136 -6.32 16.98 6.56
C SER A 136 -4.99 17.00 5.81
N LYS A 137 -4.22 15.90 5.86
CA LYS A 137 -2.94 15.77 5.14
C LYS A 137 -3.10 15.76 3.61
N LEU A 138 -4.19 15.16 3.14
CA LEU A 138 -4.48 15.05 1.71
C LEU A 138 -5.22 16.28 1.16
N GLY A 139 -5.63 17.21 2.02
CA GLY A 139 -6.35 18.41 1.64
C GLY A 139 -7.74 18.13 1.07
N VAL A 140 -8.44 17.12 1.61
CA VAL A 140 -9.79 16.71 1.19
C VAL A 140 -10.76 16.75 2.36
N ASP A 141 -12.02 17.05 2.07
CA ASP A 141 -13.06 17.22 3.09
C ASP A 141 -14.00 16.01 3.21
N SER A 142 -14.06 15.16 2.19
CA SER A 142 -15.00 14.04 2.12
C SER A 142 -14.35 12.71 1.75
N ASP A 143 -15.01 11.60 2.09
CA ASP A 143 -14.56 10.26 1.72
C ASP A 143 -14.69 10.00 0.21
N ILE A 144 -15.62 10.72 -0.45
CA ILE A 144 -15.76 10.71 -1.91
C ILE A 144 -14.50 11.28 -2.56
N GLU A 145 -13.96 12.38 -2.03
CA GLU A 145 -12.72 12.98 -2.53
C GLU A 145 -11.52 12.07 -2.27
N LEU A 146 -11.48 11.37 -1.12
CA LEU A 146 -10.48 10.32 -0.87
C LEU A 146 -10.53 9.22 -1.93
N LEU A 147 -11.73 8.78 -2.30
CA LEU A 147 -11.93 7.76 -3.34
C LEU A 147 -11.49 8.26 -4.72
N TYR A 148 -11.84 9.49 -5.10
CA TYR A 148 -11.38 10.10 -6.36
C TYR A 148 -9.86 10.21 -6.42
N LEU A 149 -9.22 10.58 -5.32
CA LEU A 149 -7.77 10.64 -5.24
C LEU A 149 -7.16 9.24 -5.41
N ALA A 150 -7.75 8.21 -4.79
CA ALA A 150 -7.32 6.82 -4.93
C ALA A 150 -7.47 6.29 -6.37
N LEU A 151 -8.58 6.60 -7.05
CA LEU A 151 -8.80 6.25 -8.45
C LEU A 151 -7.75 6.89 -9.37
N ARG A 152 -7.46 8.17 -9.17
CA ARG A 152 -6.43 8.89 -9.95
C ARG A 152 -5.03 8.32 -9.76
N GLN A 153 -4.77 7.68 -8.63
CA GLN A 153 -3.48 7.05 -8.28
C GLN A 153 -3.43 5.56 -8.64
N GLY A 154 -4.48 5.01 -9.26
CA GLY A 154 -4.55 3.59 -9.59
C GLY A 154 -4.56 2.66 -8.36
N LEU A 155 -4.97 3.17 -7.21
CA LEU A 155 -5.10 2.38 -5.98
C LEU A 155 -6.39 1.57 -5.93
N VAL A 156 -7.37 2.00 -6.71
CA VAL A 156 -8.68 1.36 -6.89
C VAL A 156 -8.98 1.31 -8.38
N GLU A 157 -9.38 0.15 -8.87
CA GLU A 157 -9.89 0.04 -10.24
C GLU A 157 -11.35 0.52 -10.28
N PRO A 158 -11.76 1.33 -11.28
CA PRO A 158 -13.16 1.65 -11.45
C PRO A 158 -13.94 0.36 -11.71
N VAL A 159 -14.93 0.09 -10.86
CA VAL A 159 -15.87 -1.03 -11.12
C VAL A 159 -16.57 -0.75 -12.43
N SER A 160 -16.26 -1.49 -13.47
CA SER A 160 -17.00 -1.45 -14.73
C SER A 160 -18.44 -1.89 -14.45
N PRO A 161 -19.46 -1.04 -14.64
CA PRO A 161 -20.84 -1.48 -14.51
C PRO A 161 -21.14 -2.41 -15.68
N GLY A 162 -21.11 -3.74 -15.47
CA GLY A 162 -21.53 -4.65 -16.53
C GLY A 162 -20.91 -6.03 -16.62
N ALA A 163 -20.54 -6.68 -15.52
CA ALA A 163 -20.09 -8.07 -15.60
C ALA A 163 -20.94 -9.07 -14.81
N ASP A 164 -22.10 -8.69 -14.30
CA ASP A 164 -22.98 -9.64 -13.58
C ASP A 164 -24.46 -9.47 -13.93
N ALA A 165 -24.75 -9.46 -15.25
CA ALA A 165 -26.10 -9.63 -15.78
C ALA A 165 -26.08 -10.76 -16.80
N GLY A 166 -26.06 -12.01 -16.31
CA GLY A 166 -26.26 -13.14 -17.21
C GLY A 166 -25.72 -14.48 -16.72
N LYS A 167 -26.34 -15.08 -15.73
CA LYS A 167 -26.86 -16.47 -15.78
C LYS A 167 -27.60 -16.82 -14.51
#